data_0e41fea20a99aaadc7cbb2939a4edc19
#
_entry.id   0e41fea20a99aaadc7cbb2939a4edc19
#
_cell.length_a   1.000
_cell.length_b   1.000
_cell.length_c   1.000
_cell.angle_alpha   90.00
_cell.angle_beta   90.00
_cell.angle_gamma   90.00
#
_symmetry.space_group_name_H-M   'P 1'
#
loop_
_entity.id
_entity.type
_entity.pdbx_description
1 polymer ?
#
loop_
_entity_poly.entity_id
_entity_poly.type
_entity_poly.pdbx_seq_one_letter_code
_entity_poly.pdbx_strand_id
1 'polypeptide(L)'
;MSLFKYLDTLTPKVYILQLGTYVLAKVGYTEKDIKARIKAFKFSGQWTGKEGDIRLHAVFTTPTAKSVEDLTIAILERDKIQKANDRNLGSGYTEWYRCTPAKIQSAVAVAIQYLHQEEEDRLRAKWIKK
;
A
#
# COMPACT_ATOMS: atom_id res chain seq x y z
N MET A 1 24.57 -0.37 12.76
CA MET A 1 23.29 -0.91 12.20
C MET A 1 23.45 -2.41 11.99
N SER A 2 22.51 -3.20 12.45
CA SER A 2 22.55 -4.64 12.22
C SER A 2 22.26 -4.95 10.74
N LEU A 3 22.74 -6.10 10.27
CA LEU A 3 22.48 -6.57 8.91
C LEU A 3 20.98 -6.69 8.65
N PHE A 4 20.22 -7.20 9.60
CA PHE A 4 18.77 -7.34 9.49
C PHE A 4 18.09 -5.99 9.28
N LYS A 5 18.49 -4.98 10.01
CA LYS A 5 17.94 -3.63 9.89
C LYS A 5 18.25 -3.03 8.52
N TYR A 6 19.46 -3.28 8.02
CA TYR A 6 19.86 -2.83 6.69
C TYR A 6 19.03 -3.50 5.60
N LEU A 7 18.89 -4.83 5.67
CA LEU A 7 18.08 -5.59 4.70
C LEU A 7 16.62 -5.19 4.74
N ASP A 8 16.10 -4.92 5.94
CA ASP A 8 14.70 -4.49 6.10
C ASP A 8 14.44 -3.15 5.43
N THR A 9 15.41 -2.21 5.50
CA THR A 9 15.26 -0.91 4.82
C THR A 9 15.32 -1.01 3.31
N LEU A 10 15.93 -2.07 2.76
CA LEU A 10 16.02 -2.29 1.32
C LEU A 10 14.85 -3.09 0.77
N THR A 11 14.13 -3.81 1.60
CA THR A 11 13.00 -4.63 1.15
C THR A 11 11.80 -3.74 0.85
N PRO A 12 11.17 -3.88 -0.34
CA PRO A 12 9.98 -3.12 -0.66
C PRO A 12 8.84 -3.38 0.32
N LYS A 13 8.01 -2.38 0.52
CA LYS A 13 6.92 -2.43 1.48
C LYS A 13 5.64 -1.90 0.86
N VAL A 14 4.52 -2.54 1.21
CA VAL A 14 3.18 -2.00 0.99
C VAL A 14 2.73 -1.38 2.31
N TYR A 15 2.20 -0.17 2.26
CA TYR A 15 1.74 0.52 3.45
C TYR A 15 0.30 0.98 3.27
N ILE A 16 -0.41 1.09 4.39
CA ILE A 16 -1.78 1.59 4.44
C ILE A 16 -1.78 2.80 5.35
N LEU A 17 -2.21 3.94 4.82
CA LEU A 17 -2.35 5.18 5.56
C LEU A 17 -3.83 5.46 5.82
N GLN A 18 -4.09 6.11 6.94
CA GLN A 18 -5.40 6.60 7.30
C GLN A 18 -5.33 8.11 7.53
N LEU A 19 -6.33 8.83 7.04
CA LEU A 19 -6.50 10.23 7.34
C LEU A 19 -7.41 10.34 8.57
N GLY A 20 -6.87 10.80 9.67
CA GLY A 20 -7.33 10.62 11.04
C GLY A 20 -8.82 10.71 11.35
N THR A 21 -9.47 11.83 11.00
CA THR A 21 -10.88 12.05 11.33
C THR A 21 -11.84 11.72 10.18
N TYR A 22 -11.32 11.34 9.03
CA TYR A 22 -12.11 11.02 7.85
C TYR A 22 -12.05 9.54 7.55
N VAL A 23 -13.12 9.02 6.92
CA VAL A 23 -13.12 7.64 6.43
C VAL A 23 -12.41 7.63 5.08
N LEU A 24 -11.11 7.90 5.13
CA LEU A 24 -10.23 7.94 3.96
C LEU A 24 -8.98 7.12 4.26
N ALA A 25 -8.64 6.26 3.32
CA ALA A 25 -7.46 5.42 3.44
C ALA A 25 -6.75 5.32 2.11
N LYS A 26 -5.44 5.08 2.17
CA LYS A 26 -4.58 5.00 0.99
C LYS A 26 -3.71 3.76 1.10
N VAL A 27 -3.55 3.05 -0.01
CA VAL A 27 -2.52 2.02 -0.16
C VAL A 27 -1.40 2.57 -1.04
N GLY A 28 -0.18 2.25 -0.68
CA GLY A 28 0.98 2.63 -1.49
C GLY A 28 2.09 1.62 -1.33
N TYR A 29 3.15 1.77 -2.13
CA TYR A 29 4.35 0.99 -1.94
C TYR A 29 5.57 1.91 -1.89
N THR A 30 6.63 1.43 -1.27
CA THR A 30 7.90 2.15 -1.25
C THR A 30 9.04 1.16 -1.13
N GLU A 31 10.17 1.48 -1.77
CA GLU A 31 11.43 0.78 -1.57
C GLU A 31 12.27 1.49 -0.51
N LYS A 32 11.78 2.62 -0.02
CA LYS A 32 12.45 3.46 0.97
C LYS A 32 11.84 3.27 2.35
N ASP A 33 12.46 3.91 3.34
CA ASP A 33 11.92 3.96 4.69
C ASP A 33 10.51 4.57 4.68
N ILE A 34 9.60 3.94 5.41
CA ILE A 34 8.20 4.39 5.52
C ILE A 34 8.11 5.80 6.09
N LYS A 35 8.91 6.11 7.10
CA LYS A 35 8.90 7.45 7.71
C LYS A 35 9.28 8.52 6.71
N ALA A 36 10.29 8.25 5.88
CA ALA A 36 10.72 9.17 4.84
C ALA A 36 9.62 9.36 3.79
N ARG A 37 8.92 8.29 3.43
CA ARG A 37 7.82 8.35 2.45
C ARG A 37 6.65 9.19 2.98
N ILE A 38 6.26 8.99 4.23
CA ILE A 38 5.18 9.77 4.86
C ILE A 38 5.58 11.24 4.94
N LYS A 39 6.82 11.53 5.34
CA LYS A 39 7.33 12.89 5.41
C LYS A 39 7.30 13.57 4.04
N ALA A 40 7.77 12.88 2.99
CA ALA A 40 7.74 13.41 1.63
C ALA A 40 6.31 13.71 1.18
N PHE A 41 5.35 12.86 1.50
CA PHE A 41 3.94 13.07 1.20
C PHE A 41 3.39 14.32 1.90
N LYS A 42 3.67 14.48 3.20
CA LYS A 42 3.22 15.64 3.97
C LYS A 42 3.77 16.96 3.46
N PHE A 43 4.97 16.95 2.88
CA PHE A 43 5.61 18.15 2.35
C PHE A 43 5.32 18.38 0.87
N SER A 44 4.40 17.63 0.27
CA SER A 44 3.96 17.95 -1.09
C SER A 44 3.27 19.32 -1.09
N GLY A 45 3.48 20.10 -2.14
CA GLY A 45 2.98 21.47 -2.19
C GLY A 45 1.46 21.61 -2.19
N GLN A 46 0.74 20.50 -2.35
CA GLN A 46 -0.71 20.49 -2.37
C GLN A 46 -1.34 20.05 -1.05
N TRP A 47 -0.51 19.58 -0.10
CA TRP A 47 -1.03 19.15 1.18
C TRP A 47 -1.43 20.35 2.04
N THR A 48 -2.71 20.45 2.34
CA THR A 48 -3.26 21.51 3.20
C THR A 48 -3.84 20.95 4.51
N GLY A 49 -3.82 19.64 4.68
CA GLY A 49 -4.28 18.98 5.90
C GLY A 49 -3.31 19.16 7.06
N LYS A 50 -3.76 18.82 8.25
CA LYS A 50 -2.92 18.86 9.44
C LYS A 50 -1.99 17.65 9.43
N GLU A 51 -0.69 17.88 9.69
CA GLU A 51 0.31 16.81 9.65
C GLU A 51 -0.03 15.63 10.57
N GLY A 52 -0.65 15.89 11.71
CA GLY A 52 -1.02 14.84 12.64
C GLY A 52 -2.18 13.96 12.19
N ASP A 53 -2.87 14.32 11.11
CA ASP A 53 -4.02 13.56 10.63
C ASP A 53 -3.64 12.31 9.85
N ILE A 54 -2.43 12.24 9.32
CA ILE A 54 -1.96 11.06 8.60
C ILE A 54 -1.40 10.04 9.58
N ARG A 55 -1.98 8.84 9.57
CA ARG A 55 -1.56 7.74 10.43
C ARG A 55 -1.18 6.52 9.60
N LEU A 56 -0.11 5.87 10.01
CA LEU A 56 0.28 4.59 9.44
C LEU A 56 -0.59 3.51 10.09
N HIS A 57 -1.41 2.84 9.29
CA HIS A 57 -2.27 1.76 9.79
C HIS A 57 -1.56 0.41 9.78
N ALA A 58 -0.88 0.09 8.67
CA ALA A 58 -0.21 -1.21 8.53
C ALA A 58 0.90 -1.12 7.49
N VAL A 59 1.90 -1.99 7.64
CA VAL A 59 3.00 -2.16 6.69
C VAL A 59 3.19 -3.65 6.43
N PHE A 60 3.36 -4.02 5.17
CA PHE A 60 3.65 -5.38 4.76
C PHE A 60 4.95 -5.39 3.98
N THR A 61 5.97 -6.07 4.48
CA THR A 61 7.25 -6.19 3.81
C THR A 61 7.17 -7.37 2.83
N THR A 62 7.35 -7.10 1.56
CA THR A 62 7.27 -8.13 0.52
C THR A 62 8.07 -7.72 -0.71
N PRO A 63 8.83 -8.63 -1.32
CA PRO A 63 9.57 -8.32 -2.54
C PRO A 63 8.64 -8.01 -3.73
N THR A 64 7.36 -8.36 -3.66
CA THR A 64 6.38 -8.09 -4.71
C THR A 64 5.47 -6.92 -4.38
N ALA A 65 5.96 -5.95 -3.60
CA ALA A 65 5.15 -4.83 -3.09
C ALA A 65 4.39 -4.08 -4.18
N LYS A 66 5.04 -3.78 -5.31
CA LYS A 66 4.37 -3.05 -6.41
C LYS A 66 3.21 -3.86 -6.98
N SER A 67 3.40 -5.16 -7.18
CA SER A 67 2.34 -6.04 -7.68
C SER A 67 1.20 -6.16 -6.68
N VAL A 68 1.51 -6.19 -5.38
CA VAL A 68 0.50 -6.21 -4.31
C VAL A 68 -0.30 -4.91 -4.32
N GLU A 69 0.37 -3.77 -4.45
CA GLU A 69 -0.31 -2.47 -4.55
C GLU A 69 -1.26 -2.45 -5.75
N ASP A 70 -0.75 -2.82 -6.93
CA ASP A 70 -1.54 -2.78 -8.16
C ASP A 70 -2.76 -3.69 -8.08
N LEU A 71 -2.60 -4.90 -7.55
CA LEU A 71 -3.70 -5.84 -7.40
C LEU A 71 -4.70 -5.38 -6.35
N THR A 72 -4.22 -4.79 -5.25
CA THR A 72 -5.09 -4.20 -4.23
C THR A 72 -5.97 -3.10 -4.83
N ILE A 73 -5.38 -2.21 -5.63
CA ILE A 73 -6.12 -1.15 -6.31
C ILE A 73 -7.18 -1.76 -7.23
N ALA A 74 -6.82 -2.79 -7.98
CA ALA A 74 -7.77 -3.48 -8.86
C ALA A 74 -8.95 -4.09 -8.09
N ILE A 75 -8.68 -4.67 -6.92
CA ILE A 75 -9.71 -5.22 -6.04
C ILE A 75 -10.65 -4.12 -5.55
N LEU A 76 -10.10 -2.99 -5.10
CA LEU A 76 -10.89 -1.86 -4.64
C LEU A 76 -11.77 -1.29 -5.76
N GLU A 77 -11.25 -1.21 -6.97
CA GLU A 77 -12.01 -0.75 -8.13
C GLU A 77 -13.12 -1.75 -8.50
N ARG A 78 -12.83 -3.04 -8.47
CA ARG A 78 -13.83 -4.10 -8.69
C ARG A 78 -14.97 -3.98 -7.67
N ASP A 79 -14.64 -3.69 -6.42
CA ASP A 79 -15.62 -3.53 -5.34
C ASP A 79 -16.29 -2.15 -5.37
N LYS A 80 -15.98 -1.32 -6.37
CA LYS A 80 -16.56 0.01 -6.56
C LYS A 80 -16.32 0.97 -5.40
N ILE A 81 -15.19 0.84 -4.74
CA ILE A 81 -14.79 1.76 -3.69
C ILE A 81 -14.45 3.11 -4.34
N GLN A 82 -15.08 4.18 -3.88
CA GLN A 82 -14.90 5.51 -4.46
C GLN A 82 -13.56 6.13 -4.06
N LYS A 83 -12.91 6.78 -5.02
CA LYS A 83 -11.75 7.61 -4.75
C LYS A 83 -12.18 8.95 -4.17
N ALA A 84 -11.33 9.51 -3.32
CA ALA A 84 -11.63 10.78 -2.67
C ALA A 84 -11.62 11.97 -3.61
N ASN A 85 -10.69 12.02 -4.57
CA ASN A 85 -10.53 13.11 -5.55
C ASN A 85 -10.47 14.50 -4.92
N ASP A 86 -9.85 14.61 -3.76
CA ASP A 86 -9.72 15.88 -3.05
C ASP A 86 -8.28 16.38 -3.16
N ARG A 87 -8.08 17.47 -3.89
CA ARG A 87 -6.76 18.05 -4.12
C ARG A 87 -6.06 18.51 -2.85
N ASN A 88 -6.81 18.75 -1.79
CA ASN A 88 -6.25 19.13 -0.49
C ASN A 88 -5.48 17.98 0.18
N LEU A 89 -5.56 16.78 -0.37
CA LEU A 89 -4.83 15.62 0.13
C LEU A 89 -3.38 15.55 -0.39
N GLY A 90 -2.92 16.56 -1.09
CA GLY A 90 -1.54 16.63 -1.56
C GLY A 90 -1.27 15.81 -2.81
N SER A 91 0.00 15.54 -3.12
CA SER A 91 0.35 14.70 -4.25
C SER A 91 -0.17 13.29 -4.03
N GLY A 92 -0.71 12.66 -5.08
CA GLY A 92 -1.32 11.34 -4.97
C GLY A 92 -2.73 11.38 -4.38
N TYR A 93 -3.39 12.53 -4.39
CA TYR A 93 -4.75 12.66 -3.85
C TYR A 93 -5.75 11.72 -4.53
N THR A 94 -5.51 11.33 -5.76
CA THR A 94 -6.38 10.40 -6.50
C THR A 94 -6.24 8.96 -6.02
N GLU A 95 -5.27 8.68 -5.15
CA GLU A 95 -5.01 7.34 -4.61
C GLU A 95 -5.66 7.12 -3.25
N TRP A 96 -6.34 8.14 -2.72
CA TRP A 96 -7.11 8.01 -1.48
C TRP A 96 -8.50 7.47 -1.79
N TYR A 97 -8.94 6.53 -0.96
CA TYR A 97 -10.24 5.86 -1.13
C TYR A 97 -11.16 6.19 0.04
N ARG A 98 -12.46 6.30 -0.25
CA ARG A 98 -13.50 6.54 0.77
C ARG A 98 -13.89 5.23 1.44
N CYS A 99 -12.99 4.71 2.25
CA CYS A 99 -13.21 3.48 3.00
C CYS A 99 -12.33 3.46 4.24
N THR A 100 -12.58 2.50 5.13
CA THR A 100 -11.74 2.29 6.30
C THR A 100 -10.41 1.64 5.89
N PRO A 101 -9.33 1.85 6.67
CA PRO A 101 -8.08 1.15 6.41
C PRO A 101 -8.23 -0.37 6.53
N ALA A 102 -9.16 -0.86 7.34
CA ALA A 102 -9.44 -2.29 7.45
C ALA A 102 -9.93 -2.88 6.12
N LYS A 103 -10.72 -2.13 5.35
CA LYS A 103 -11.16 -2.57 4.02
C LYS A 103 -9.98 -2.74 3.09
N ILE A 104 -9.04 -1.79 3.08
CA ILE A 104 -7.83 -1.89 2.26
C ILE A 104 -6.96 -3.05 2.74
N GLN A 105 -6.84 -3.23 4.05
CA GLN A 105 -6.05 -4.33 4.61
C GLN A 105 -6.58 -5.69 4.17
N SER A 106 -7.90 -5.86 4.13
CA SER A 106 -8.52 -7.09 3.61
C SER A 106 -8.18 -7.30 2.14
N ALA A 107 -8.21 -6.24 1.33
CA ALA A 107 -7.83 -6.32 -0.08
C ALA A 107 -6.35 -6.67 -0.25
N VAL A 108 -5.47 -6.11 0.58
CA VAL A 108 -4.04 -6.44 0.56
C VAL A 108 -3.83 -7.92 0.89
N ALA A 109 -4.53 -8.44 1.89
CA ALA A 109 -4.43 -9.86 2.26
C ALA A 109 -4.84 -10.77 1.09
N VAL A 110 -5.93 -10.44 0.40
CA VAL A 110 -6.37 -11.19 -0.79
C VAL A 110 -5.32 -11.09 -1.90
N ALA A 111 -4.76 -9.91 -2.13
CA ALA A 111 -3.74 -9.70 -3.15
C ALA A 111 -2.48 -10.55 -2.87
N ILE A 112 -2.01 -10.55 -1.63
CA ILE A 112 -0.84 -11.33 -1.24
C ILE A 112 -1.10 -12.82 -1.44
N GLN A 113 -2.26 -13.30 -1.01
CA GLN A 113 -2.64 -14.69 -1.16
C GLN A 113 -2.75 -15.12 -2.61
N TYR A 114 -3.35 -14.26 -3.45
CA TYR A 114 -3.48 -14.52 -4.88
C TYR A 114 -2.10 -14.65 -5.55
N LEU A 115 -1.20 -13.71 -5.28
CA LEU A 115 0.13 -13.73 -5.86
C LEU A 115 0.94 -14.94 -5.38
N HIS A 116 0.78 -15.33 -4.13
CA HIS A 116 1.43 -16.52 -3.59
C HIS A 116 0.92 -17.79 -4.28
N GLN A 117 -0.38 -17.91 -4.48
CA GLN A 117 -0.99 -19.05 -5.16
C GLN A 117 -0.54 -19.13 -6.62
N GLU A 118 -0.49 -17.99 -7.30
CA GLU A 118 -0.02 -17.90 -8.67
C GLU A 118 1.42 -18.39 -8.80
N GLU A 119 2.28 -18.01 -7.86
CA GLU A 119 3.67 -18.47 -7.84
C GLU A 119 3.77 -19.97 -7.60
N GLU A 120 2.98 -20.50 -6.66
CA GLU A 120 2.94 -21.95 -6.42
C GLU A 120 2.47 -22.71 -7.67
N ASP A 121 1.44 -22.23 -8.34
CA ASP A 121 0.92 -22.86 -9.54
C ASP A 121 1.97 -22.85 -10.65
N ARG A 122 2.70 -21.76 -10.79
CA ARG A 122 3.79 -21.65 -11.76
C ARG A 122 4.90 -22.65 -11.48
N LEU A 123 5.28 -22.79 -10.23
CA LEU A 123 6.31 -23.76 -9.81
C LEU A 123 5.85 -25.20 -10.03
N ARG A 124 4.60 -25.51 -9.72
CA ARG A 124 4.02 -26.84 -9.97
C ARG A 124 4.03 -27.19 -11.45
N ALA A 125 3.59 -26.26 -12.31
CA ALA A 125 3.59 -26.47 -13.74
C ALA A 125 4.99 -26.76 -14.28
N LYS A 126 6.00 -26.06 -13.72
CA LYS A 126 7.40 -26.29 -14.08
C LYS A 126 7.89 -27.68 -13.68
N TRP A 127 7.46 -28.19 -12.54
CA TRP A 127 7.84 -29.52 -12.08
C TRP A 127 7.12 -30.65 -12.84
N ILE A 128 5.86 -30.44 -13.21
CA ILE A 128 5.05 -31.46 -13.92
C ILE A 128 5.51 -31.66 -15.36
N LYS A 129 6.10 -30.64 -15.99
CA LYS A 129 6.58 -30.71 -17.38
C LYS A 129 7.88 -31.50 -17.57
N LYS A 130 8.40 -32.11 -16.56
CA LYS A 130 9.59 -32.94 -16.69
C LYS A 130 9.22 -34.36 -17.14
#